data_6ced14f71f2ae3a4a651af38b1813683
#
_entry.id   6ced14f71f2ae3a4a651af38b1813683
#
_cell.length_a   1.000
_cell.length_b   1.000
_cell.length_c   1.000
_cell.angle_alpha   90.00
_cell.angle_beta   90.00
_cell.angle_gamma   90.00
#
_symmetry.space_group_name_H-M   'P 1'
#
loop_
_entity.id
_entity.type
_entity.pdbx_description
1 polymer ?
#
loop_
_entity_poly.entity_id
_entity_poly.type
_entity_poly.pdbx_seq_one_letter_code
_entity_poly.pdbx_strand_id
1 'polypeptide(L)'
;VDILTQILLNHVIVGENASTSLSTGYVSTLATQSNSDLNLSMFVDTSNGVRLNGVSSVAIPDIDATNGIIHVVDAVIGLPTIVDQALANPAFSSLVAALSAADGNLVSVLSGEGTFTVLAPDNDAFATFLNGAALGDVPTDALANILLNHVLGSVVTSTDLVGAGAGYTSTLASGPGMSNLSLYFNTTEGVRFNGVSSVAAADVVTTNGIIHAIDAVIPIPTVVTFAAADPNFST
;
A
#
# COMPACT_ATOMS: atom_id res chain seq x y z
N VAL A 1 -22.07 -9.95 1.45
CA VAL A 1 -22.46 -9.32 0.16
C VAL A 1 -21.94 -10.20 -0.95
N ASP A 2 -22.76 -10.41 -2.01
CA ASP A 2 -22.36 -11.21 -3.17
C ASP A 2 -21.18 -10.56 -3.91
N ILE A 3 -20.24 -11.37 -4.42
CA ILE A 3 -19.03 -10.90 -5.11
C ILE A 3 -19.36 -10.03 -6.33
N LEU A 4 -20.44 -10.37 -7.06
CA LEU A 4 -20.92 -9.58 -8.20
C LEU A 4 -21.35 -8.18 -7.75
N THR A 5 -22.04 -8.08 -6.62
CA THR A 5 -22.44 -6.78 -6.05
C THR A 5 -21.22 -5.94 -5.71
N GLN A 6 -20.17 -6.52 -5.12
CA GLN A 6 -18.93 -5.79 -4.82
C GLN A 6 -18.20 -5.34 -6.09
N ILE A 7 -18.14 -6.18 -7.12
CA ILE A 7 -17.56 -5.79 -8.41
C ILE A 7 -18.33 -4.59 -9.00
N LEU A 8 -19.66 -4.60 -8.98
CA LEU A 8 -20.47 -3.49 -9.47
C LEU A 8 -20.25 -2.21 -8.63
N LEU A 9 -20.21 -2.33 -7.31
CA LEU A 9 -19.92 -1.22 -6.42
C LEU A 9 -18.50 -0.67 -6.61
N ASN A 10 -17.54 -1.51 -7.03
CA ASN A 10 -16.18 -1.07 -7.35
C ASN A 10 -16.12 -0.17 -8.60
N HIS A 11 -17.17 -0.14 -9.42
CA HIS A 11 -17.30 0.78 -10.56
C HIS A 11 -18.01 2.08 -10.19
N VAL A 12 -18.35 2.30 -8.93
CA VAL A 12 -19.09 3.49 -8.49
C VAL A 12 -18.23 4.30 -7.54
N ILE A 13 -18.02 5.56 -7.90
CA ILE A 13 -17.30 6.55 -7.09
C ILE A 13 -18.29 7.65 -6.71
N VAL A 14 -18.27 8.10 -5.47
CA VAL A 14 -19.18 9.17 -4.99
C VAL A 14 -18.74 10.53 -5.54
N GLY A 15 -19.73 11.33 -5.96
CA GLY A 15 -19.52 12.69 -6.49
C GLY A 15 -19.42 12.74 -8.00
N GLU A 16 -19.32 13.94 -8.54
CA GLU A 16 -19.11 14.19 -9.97
C GLU A 16 -17.62 14.20 -10.27
N ASN A 17 -17.14 13.18 -10.98
CA ASN A 17 -15.73 12.99 -11.30
C ASN A 17 -15.52 13.15 -12.83
N ALA A 18 -15.68 14.38 -13.34
CA ALA A 18 -15.43 14.65 -14.77
C ALA A 18 -13.99 14.31 -15.15
N SER A 19 -13.76 13.81 -16.36
CA SER A 19 -12.44 13.37 -16.84
C SER A 19 -11.37 14.47 -16.73
N THR A 20 -11.79 15.73 -16.87
CA THR A 20 -10.93 16.92 -16.75
C THR A 20 -10.56 17.29 -15.32
N SER A 21 -11.30 16.78 -14.32
CA SER A 21 -11.04 17.01 -12.89
C SER A 21 -10.28 15.87 -12.22
N LEU A 22 -10.16 14.72 -12.90
CA LEU A 22 -9.41 13.58 -12.39
C LEU A 22 -7.90 13.89 -12.37
N SER A 23 -7.23 13.46 -11.31
CA SER A 23 -5.78 13.50 -11.16
C SER A 23 -5.26 12.10 -10.85
N THR A 24 -3.98 11.86 -11.18
CA THR A 24 -3.34 10.59 -10.80
C THR A 24 -3.31 10.45 -9.27
N GLY A 25 -3.84 9.33 -8.79
CA GLY A 25 -3.94 9.03 -7.35
C GLY A 25 -5.01 8.00 -7.04
N TYR A 26 -5.33 7.86 -5.76
CA TYR A 26 -6.33 6.91 -5.29
C TYR A 26 -7.67 7.60 -5.01
N VAL A 27 -8.75 6.95 -5.39
CA VAL A 27 -10.13 7.34 -5.07
C VAL A 27 -10.84 6.16 -4.40
N SER A 28 -11.79 6.47 -3.51
CA SER A 28 -12.60 5.43 -2.85
C SER A 28 -13.80 5.06 -3.70
N THR A 29 -14.04 3.77 -3.87
CA THR A 29 -15.24 3.23 -4.53
C THR A 29 -16.34 2.96 -3.49
N LEU A 30 -17.50 2.49 -3.93
CA LEU A 30 -18.55 2.01 -3.01
C LEU A 30 -18.38 0.53 -2.63
N ALA A 31 -17.44 -0.20 -3.23
CA ALA A 31 -17.12 -1.55 -2.80
C ALA A 31 -16.43 -1.50 -1.43
N THR A 32 -16.66 -2.49 -0.60
CA THR A 32 -16.09 -2.58 0.74
C THR A 32 -15.19 -3.80 0.88
N GLN A 33 -14.16 -3.66 1.71
CA GLN A 33 -13.32 -4.78 2.11
C GLN A 33 -14.16 -5.80 2.90
N SER A 34 -13.91 -7.08 2.70
CA SER A 34 -14.57 -8.15 3.45
C SER A 34 -14.29 -7.99 4.95
N ASN A 35 -15.35 -8.11 5.76
CA ASN A 35 -15.28 -8.00 7.23
C ASN A 35 -14.88 -6.62 7.78
N SER A 36 -14.97 -5.58 6.98
CA SER A 36 -14.81 -4.18 7.43
C SER A 36 -15.75 -3.26 6.65
N ASP A 37 -15.95 -2.04 7.16
CA ASP A 37 -16.71 -0.98 6.46
C ASP A 37 -15.80 -0.08 5.62
N LEU A 38 -14.55 -0.48 5.40
CA LEU A 38 -13.59 0.31 4.63
C LEU A 38 -13.87 0.17 3.13
N ASN A 39 -14.02 1.29 2.45
CA ASN A 39 -14.23 1.35 1.02
C ASN A 39 -12.94 1.00 0.27
N LEU A 40 -13.03 0.14 -0.75
CA LEU A 40 -11.89 -0.21 -1.60
C LEU A 40 -11.39 1.00 -2.38
N SER A 41 -10.08 1.04 -2.55
CA SER A 41 -9.40 2.07 -3.33
C SER A 41 -9.27 1.67 -4.79
N MET A 42 -9.43 2.64 -5.68
CA MET A 42 -9.15 2.54 -7.11
C MET A 42 -8.01 3.50 -7.46
N PHE A 43 -6.98 3.01 -8.10
CA PHE A 43 -5.92 3.85 -8.65
C PHE A 43 -6.35 4.44 -9.99
N VAL A 44 -6.30 5.74 -10.10
CA VAL A 44 -6.55 6.51 -11.33
C VAL A 44 -5.19 6.98 -11.84
N ASP A 45 -4.86 6.66 -13.08
CA ASP A 45 -3.69 7.20 -13.79
C ASP A 45 -4.16 8.06 -14.95
N THR A 46 -3.75 9.32 -14.95
CA THR A 46 -4.10 10.32 -15.97
C THR A 46 -2.92 10.70 -16.87
N SER A 47 -1.80 10.01 -16.77
CA SER A 47 -0.56 10.33 -17.52
C SER A 47 -0.70 10.13 -19.04
N ASN A 48 -1.54 9.20 -19.47
CA ASN A 48 -1.80 8.91 -20.89
C ASN A 48 -3.29 8.52 -21.10
N GLY A 49 -4.18 9.48 -20.91
CA GLY A 49 -5.61 9.21 -20.79
C GLY A 49 -5.97 8.71 -19.39
N VAL A 50 -7.26 8.41 -19.15
CA VAL A 50 -7.70 7.91 -17.83
C VAL A 50 -7.64 6.39 -17.82
N ARG A 51 -6.78 5.85 -16.97
CA ARG A 51 -6.62 4.41 -16.73
C ARG A 51 -6.93 4.06 -15.27
N LEU A 52 -7.64 2.97 -15.06
CA LEU A 52 -8.20 2.57 -13.76
C LEU A 52 -7.56 1.24 -13.33
N ASN A 53 -6.96 1.20 -12.14
CA ASN A 53 -6.23 0.05 -11.57
C ASN A 53 -5.23 -0.61 -12.54
N GLY A 54 -4.71 0.14 -13.53
CA GLY A 54 -3.81 -0.40 -14.53
C GLY A 54 -4.43 -1.43 -15.50
N VAL A 55 -5.71 -1.76 -15.39
CA VAL A 55 -6.38 -2.84 -16.15
C VAL A 55 -7.44 -2.32 -17.12
N SER A 56 -8.04 -1.17 -16.87
CA SER A 56 -9.13 -0.64 -17.68
C SER A 56 -8.87 0.82 -18.06
N SER A 57 -9.25 1.21 -19.28
CA SER A 57 -9.12 2.58 -19.76
C SER A 57 -10.49 3.16 -20.04
N VAL A 58 -10.65 4.47 -19.83
CA VAL A 58 -11.87 5.18 -20.20
C VAL A 58 -11.89 5.38 -21.71
N ALA A 59 -12.83 4.70 -22.37
CA ALA A 59 -13.01 4.74 -23.82
C ALA A 59 -13.86 5.93 -24.26
N ILE A 60 -14.94 6.24 -23.51
CA ILE A 60 -15.81 7.40 -23.74
C ILE A 60 -16.02 8.08 -22.39
N PRO A 61 -15.43 9.26 -22.16
CA PRO A 61 -15.64 10.01 -20.94
C PRO A 61 -16.93 10.85 -20.96
N ASP A 62 -17.33 11.31 -19.78
CA ASP A 62 -18.21 12.44 -19.53
C ASP A 62 -19.60 12.34 -20.22
N ILE A 63 -20.28 11.18 -20.06
CA ILE A 63 -21.69 11.06 -20.45
C ILE A 63 -22.52 11.56 -19.27
N ASP A 64 -23.16 12.71 -19.45
CA ASP A 64 -23.97 13.33 -18.42
C ASP A 64 -25.29 12.57 -18.19
N ALA A 65 -25.62 12.39 -16.92
CA ALA A 65 -26.90 11.88 -16.46
C ALA A 65 -27.49 12.83 -15.40
N THR A 66 -28.76 12.67 -15.06
CA THR A 66 -29.43 13.56 -14.09
C THR A 66 -28.90 13.47 -12.67
N ASN A 67 -28.13 12.45 -12.36
CA ASN A 67 -27.61 12.15 -11.01
C ASN A 67 -26.12 11.80 -10.99
N GLY A 68 -25.36 12.12 -12.03
CA GLY A 68 -23.93 11.87 -12.10
C GLY A 68 -23.40 11.79 -13.52
N ILE A 69 -22.16 11.32 -13.65
CA ILE A 69 -21.42 11.18 -14.90
C ILE A 69 -21.12 9.70 -15.14
N ILE A 70 -21.24 9.25 -16.38
CA ILE A 70 -20.86 7.89 -16.79
C ILE A 70 -19.60 7.96 -17.64
N HIS A 71 -18.61 7.13 -17.28
CA HIS A 71 -17.44 6.85 -18.10
C HIS A 71 -17.55 5.43 -18.65
N VAL A 72 -17.51 5.28 -19.99
CA VAL A 72 -17.46 3.95 -20.60
C VAL A 72 -16.03 3.44 -20.52
N VAL A 73 -15.88 2.27 -19.96
CA VAL A 73 -14.57 1.61 -19.78
C VAL A 73 -14.45 0.38 -20.69
N ASP A 74 -13.22 0.04 -21.09
CA ASP A 74 -12.93 -1.04 -22.03
C ASP A 74 -12.78 -2.41 -21.36
N ALA A 75 -12.72 -2.48 -20.04
CA ALA A 75 -12.63 -3.73 -19.28
C ALA A 75 -13.35 -3.62 -17.93
N VAL A 76 -13.81 -4.76 -17.39
CA VAL A 76 -14.35 -4.83 -16.03
C VAL A 76 -13.21 -4.70 -15.02
N ILE A 77 -13.40 -3.83 -14.04
CA ILE A 77 -12.42 -3.59 -12.97
C ILE A 77 -12.73 -4.54 -11.81
N GLY A 78 -11.89 -5.58 -11.67
CA GLY A 78 -11.99 -6.53 -10.56
C GLY A 78 -11.73 -5.89 -9.19
N LEU A 79 -11.95 -6.67 -8.15
CA LEU A 79 -11.64 -6.26 -6.78
C LEU A 79 -10.13 -6.41 -6.53
N PRO A 80 -9.41 -5.32 -6.23
CA PRO A 80 -7.95 -5.35 -6.18
C PRO A 80 -7.41 -5.98 -4.89
N THR A 81 -6.36 -6.79 -5.01
CA THR A 81 -5.49 -7.18 -3.91
C THR A 81 -4.40 -6.13 -3.68
N ILE A 82 -3.58 -6.30 -2.62
CA ILE A 82 -2.39 -5.47 -2.36
C ILE A 82 -1.45 -5.46 -3.58
N VAL A 83 -1.23 -6.64 -4.18
CA VAL A 83 -0.32 -6.76 -5.33
C VAL A 83 -0.89 -6.09 -6.57
N ASP A 84 -2.21 -6.19 -6.80
CA ASP A 84 -2.86 -5.51 -7.93
C ASP A 84 -2.70 -3.99 -7.83
N GLN A 85 -2.85 -3.42 -6.63
CA GLN A 85 -2.64 -1.98 -6.40
C GLN A 85 -1.17 -1.57 -6.54
N ALA A 86 -0.23 -2.42 -6.10
CA ALA A 86 1.19 -2.14 -6.30
C ALA A 86 1.58 -2.19 -7.79
N LEU A 87 1.00 -3.12 -8.57
CA LEU A 87 1.20 -3.22 -10.02
C LEU A 87 0.55 -2.05 -10.78
N ALA A 88 -0.59 -1.55 -10.29
CA ALA A 88 -1.33 -0.46 -10.93
C ALA A 88 -0.61 0.88 -10.81
N ASN A 89 0.12 1.10 -9.73
CA ASN A 89 0.77 2.38 -9.43
C ASN A 89 2.26 2.35 -9.83
N PRO A 90 2.68 3.11 -10.87
CA PRO A 90 4.08 3.16 -11.32
C PRO A 90 5.08 3.59 -10.24
N ALA A 91 4.64 4.31 -9.19
CA ALA A 91 5.49 4.71 -8.08
C ALA A 91 6.02 3.51 -7.26
N PHE A 92 5.40 2.34 -7.38
CA PHE A 92 5.80 1.11 -6.69
C PHE A 92 6.54 0.09 -7.58
N SER A 93 6.99 0.49 -8.77
CA SER A 93 7.66 -0.43 -9.70
C SER A 93 8.92 -1.09 -9.11
N SER A 94 9.69 -0.36 -8.29
CA SER A 94 10.85 -0.91 -7.56
C SER A 94 10.44 -1.91 -6.48
N LEU A 95 9.34 -1.65 -5.76
CA LEU A 95 8.77 -2.59 -4.79
C LEU A 95 8.32 -3.90 -5.46
N VAL A 96 7.62 -3.79 -6.59
CA VAL A 96 7.17 -4.97 -7.37
C VAL A 96 8.36 -5.79 -7.87
N ALA A 97 9.41 -5.12 -8.36
CA ALA A 97 10.66 -5.79 -8.76
C ALA A 97 11.32 -6.50 -7.57
N ALA A 98 11.37 -5.85 -6.40
CA ALA A 98 11.93 -6.42 -5.18
C ALA A 98 11.13 -7.63 -4.68
N LEU A 99 9.79 -7.56 -4.66
CA LEU A 99 8.92 -8.68 -4.29
C LEU A 99 9.09 -9.88 -5.22
N SER A 100 9.34 -9.63 -6.51
CA SER A 100 9.56 -10.68 -7.52
C SER A 100 10.94 -11.33 -7.42
N ALA A 101 11.96 -10.59 -6.96
CA ALA A 101 13.34 -11.04 -6.82
C ALA A 101 13.60 -11.74 -5.48
N ALA A 102 12.83 -11.45 -4.45
CA ALA A 102 13.02 -11.96 -3.10
C ALA A 102 12.62 -13.44 -2.97
N ASP A 103 13.26 -14.14 -2.05
CA ASP A 103 12.87 -15.51 -1.68
C ASP A 103 11.49 -15.54 -1.00
N GLY A 104 10.88 -16.74 -0.94
CA GLY A 104 9.63 -16.96 -0.20
C GLY A 104 8.34 -16.67 -0.98
N ASN A 105 8.43 -16.44 -2.31
CA ASN A 105 7.26 -16.23 -3.18
C ASN A 105 6.29 -15.15 -2.64
N LEU A 106 6.86 -14.01 -2.23
CA LEU A 106 6.13 -12.95 -1.51
C LEU A 106 4.96 -12.37 -2.33
N VAL A 107 5.08 -12.35 -3.65
CA VAL A 107 3.98 -11.94 -4.55
C VAL A 107 2.75 -12.82 -4.32
N SER A 108 2.92 -14.15 -4.27
CA SER A 108 1.81 -15.08 -4.04
C SER A 108 1.24 -14.96 -2.63
N VAL A 109 2.10 -14.76 -1.63
CA VAL A 109 1.68 -14.55 -0.23
C VAL A 109 0.80 -13.30 -0.11
N LEU A 110 1.24 -12.17 -0.68
CA LEU A 110 0.53 -10.89 -0.61
C LEU A 110 -0.64 -10.76 -1.59
N SER A 111 -0.78 -11.70 -2.56
CA SER A 111 -1.97 -11.81 -3.41
C SER A 111 -3.04 -12.75 -2.81
N GLY A 112 -2.66 -13.55 -1.82
CA GLY A 112 -3.52 -14.54 -1.20
C GLY A 112 -4.53 -13.95 -0.22
N GLU A 113 -5.35 -14.84 0.34
CA GLU A 113 -6.24 -14.49 1.44
C GLU A 113 -5.41 -14.11 2.68
N GLY A 114 -5.88 -13.10 3.40
CA GLY A 114 -5.23 -12.62 4.61
C GLY A 114 -5.72 -11.24 5.00
N THR A 115 -5.14 -10.73 6.08
CA THR A 115 -5.34 -9.36 6.54
C THR A 115 -3.96 -8.75 6.74
N PHE A 116 -3.51 -7.93 5.79
CA PHE A 116 -2.17 -7.35 5.83
C PHE A 116 -2.24 -5.82 5.90
N THR A 117 -1.24 -5.22 6.53
CA THR A 117 -0.86 -3.83 6.27
C THR A 117 0.51 -3.82 5.66
N VAL A 118 0.64 -3.25 4.46
CA VAL A 118 1.90 -3.13 3.75
C VAL A 118 2.36 -1.68 3.78
N LEU A 119 3.54 -1.46 4.34
CA LEU A 119 4.26 -0.21 4.27
C LEU A 119 5.05 -0.23 2.96
N ALA A 120 4.53 0.44 1.93
CA ALA A 120 5.04 0.36 0.56
C ALA A 120 6.02 1.51 0.27
N PRO A 121 7.35 1.26 0.23
CA PRO A 121 8.31 2.27 -0.18
C PRO A 121 8.12 2.59 -1.65
N ASP A 122 8.17 3.88 -1.98
CA ASP A 122 8.16 4.33 -3.37
C ASP A 122 9.52 4.11 -4.08
N ASN A 123 9.59 4.46 -5.36
CA ASN A 123 10.80 4.28 -6.15
C ASN A 123 11.98 5.10 -5.63
N ASP A 124 11.76 6.30 -5.10
CA ASP A 124 12.80 7.18 -4.56
C ASP A 124 13.35 6.63 -3.24
N ALA A 125 12.46 6.04 -2.41
CA ALA A 125 12.85 5.30 -1.21
C ALA A 125 13.77 4.12 -1.54
N PHE A 126 13.45 3.34 -2.58
CA PHE A 126 14.30 2.24 -3.04
C PHE A 126 15.63 2.74 -3.63
N ALA A 127 15.62 3.81 -4.43
CA ALA A 127 16.83 4.40 -4.97
C ALA A 127 17.79 4.86 -3.86
N THR A 128 17.24 5.48 -2.82
CA THR A 128 17.98 5.91 -1.63
C THR A 128 18.54 4.71 -0.87
N PHE A 129 17.74 3.67 -0.65
CA PHE A 129 18.15 2.45 0.03
C PHE A 129 19.29 1.72 -0.69
N LEU A 130 19.19 1.58 -2.02
CA LEU A 130 20.20 0.93 -2.84
C LEU A 130 21.48 1.76 -2.98
N ASN A 131 21.41 3.08 -2.80
CA ASN A 131 22.55 4.00 -2.85
C ASN A 131 23.47 3.79 -4.07
N GLY A 132 22.87 3.55 -5.24
CA GLY A 132 23.57 3.31 -6.50
C GLY A 132 23.94 1.84 -6.77
N ALA A 133 23.72 0.91 -5.84
CA ALA A 133 23.82 -0.52 -6.10
C ALA A 133 22.63 -1.02 -6.93
N ALA A 134 22.78 -2.15 -7.59
CA ALA A 134 21.66 -2.81 -8.26
C ALA A 134 20.85 -3.64 -7.25
N LEU A 135 19.54 -3.77 -7.49
CA LEU A 135 18.68 -4.63 -6.65
C LEU A 135 19.20 -6.08 -6.58
N GLY A 136 19.77 -6.59 -7.68
CA GLY A 136 20.37 -7.94 -7.75
C GLY A 136 21.64 -8.12 -6.92
N ASP A 137 22.22 -7.05 -6.39
CA ASP A 137 23.38 -7.15 -5.49
C ASP A 137 22.95 -7.44 -4.03
N VAL A 138 21.67 -7.29 -3.72
CA VAL A 138 21.10 -7.62 -2.40
C VAL A 138 20.79 -9.13 -2.37
N PRO A 139 21.33 -9.89 -1.39
CA PRO A 139 20.98 -11.30 -1.24
C PRO A 139 19.46 -11.51 -1.12
N THR A 140 18.91 -12.51 -1.81
CA THR A 140 17.45 -12.69 -1.96
C THR A 140 16.75 -13.01 -0.62
N ASP A 141 17.44 -13.71 0.28
CA ASP A 141 16.99 -13.99 1.65
C ASP A 141 16.95 -12.73 2.52
N ALA A 142 18.00 -11.88 2.42
CA ALA A 142 18.04 -10.60 3.12
C ALA A 142 16.96 -9.65 2.59
N LEU A 143 16.78 -9.59 1.27
CA LEU A 143 15.72 -8.81 0.62
C LEU A 143 14.33 -9.27 1.09
N ALA A 144 14.09 -10.58 1.14
CA ALA A 144 12.84 -11.13 1.66
C ALA A 144 12.56 -10.70 3.09
N ASN A 145 13.56 -10.76 3.98
CA ASN A 145 13.38 -10.35 5.37
C ASN A 145 13.15 -8.83 5.51
N ILE A 146 13.83 -8.01 4.70
CA ILE A 146 13.58 -6.56 4.63
C ILE A 146 12.16 -6.30 4.17
N LEU A 147 11.67 -6.95 3.11
CA LEU A 147 10.31 -6.77 2.62
C LEU A 147 9.27 -7.22 3.65
N LEU A 148 9.49 -8.35 4.32
CA LEU A 148 8.62 -8.82 5.42
C LEU A 148 8.63 -7.86 6.62
N ASN A 149 9.70 -7.08 6.82
CA ASN A 149 9.74 -6.02 7.84
C ASN A 149 8.81 -4.83 7.50
N HIS A 150 8.31 -4.75 6.29
CA HIS A 150 7.31 -3.79 5.84
C HIS A 150 5.88 -4.34 5.87
N VAL A 151 5.67 -5.57 6.35
CA VAL A 151 4.35 -6.21 6.35
C VAL A 151 3.91 -6.50 7.78
N LEU A 152 2.73 -6.02 8.14
CA LEU A 152 2.03 -6.36 9.37
C LEU A 152 0.96 -7.42 9.08
N GLY A 153 0.78 -8.38 9.97
CA GLY A 153 -0.21 -9.46 9.84
C GLY A 153 -1.64 -9.07 10.29
N SER A 154 -1.96 -7.80 10.28
CA SER A 154 -3.29 -7.26 10.62
C SER A 154 -3.56 -6.01 9.82
N VAL A 155 -4.84 -5.65 9.66
CA VAL A 155 -5.24 -4.35 9.10
C VAL A 155 -5.04 -3.30 10.18
N VAL A 156 -4.24 -2.27 9.88
CA VAL A 156 -3.96 -1.12 10.75
C VAL A 156 -4.14 0.15 9.93
N THR A 157 -5.17 0.91 10.20
CA THR A 157 -5.45 2.17 9.51
C THR A 157 -4.59 3.31 10.04
N SER A 158 -4.48 4.40 9.28
CA SER A 158 -3.85 5.64 9.76
C SER A 158 -4.55 6.19 11.00
N THR A 159 -5.88 6.03 11.08
CA THR A 159 -6.68 6.43 12.25
C THR A 159 -6.32 5.60 13.49
N ASP A 160 -6.09 4.29 13.34
CA ASP A 160 -5.66 3.43 14.44
C ASP A 160 -4.29 3.86 14.98
N LEU A 161 -3.34 4.15 14.07
CA LEU A 161 -2.00 4.62 14.45
C LEU A 161 -2.07 5.98 15.17
N VAL A 162 -2.83 6.92 14.62
CA VAL A 162 -3.01 8.25 15.23
C VAL A 162 -3.71 8.14 16.59
N GLY A 163 -4.72 7.26 16.71
CA GLY A 163 -5.42 7.02 17.98
C GLY A 163 -4.53 6.40 19.05
N ALA A 164 -3.56 5.58 18.64
CA ALA A 164 -2.56 5.00 19.55
C ALA A 164 -1.42 5.99 19.91
N GLY A 165 -1.12 6.95 19.05
CA GLY A 165 -0.10 7.98 19.23
C GLY A 165 1.32 7.49 19.02
N ALA A 166 1.84 6.59 19.84
CA ALA A 166 3.13 5.95 19.68
C ALA A 166 3.13 4.55 20.29
N GLY A 167 3.93 3.65 19.74
CA GLY A 167 4.00 2.28 20.25
C GLY A 167 4.79 1.33 19.36
N TYR A 168 4.64 0.06 19.65
CA TYR A 168 5.28 -1.02 18.92
C TYR A 168 4.23 -1.94 18.30
N THR A 169 4.48 -2.38 17.08
CA THR A 169 3.72 -3.44 16.40
C THR A 169 4.69 -4.51 15.91
N SER A 170 4.17 -5.69 15.53
CA SER A 170 4.99 -6.78 15.02
C SER A 170 4.89 -6.86 13.51
N THR A 171 6.03 -7.02 12.85
CA THR A 171 6.13 -7.28 11.41
C THR A 171 6.14 -8.78 11.12
N LEU A 172 6.10 -9.17 9.85
CA LEU A 172 6.30 -10.57 9.45
C LEU A 172 7.77 -10.94 9.29
N ALA A 173 8.70 -10.00 9.44
CA ALA A 173 10.13 -10.30 9.41
C ALA A 173 10.55 -11.13 10.62
N SER A 174 11.47 -12.05 10.40
CA SER A 174 12.00 -12.91 11.44
C SER A 174 13.29 -12.35 12.06
N GLY A 175 13.30 -12.30 13.38
CA GLY A 175 14.48 -11.98 14.20
C GLY A 175 15.14 -13.22 14.78
N PRO A 176 16.10 -13.04 15.72
CA PRO A 176 16.72 -14.13 16.44
C PRO A 176 15.70 -15.03 17.12
N GLY A 177 15.86 -16.34 16.98
CA GLY A 177 14.94 -17.33 17.56
C GLY A 177 13.59 -17.44 16.85
N MET A 178 13.50 -16.99 15.60
CA MET A 178 12.29 -17.04 14.76
C MET A 178 11.10 -16.24 15.32
N SER A 179 11.33 -15.30 16.22
CA SER A 179 10.33 -14.34 16.66
C SER A 179 10.14 -13.23 15.64
N ASN A 180 8.95 -12.72 15.50
CA ASN A 180 8.67 -11.56 14.66
C ASN A 180 9.40 -10.32 15.18
N LEU A 181 9.92 -9.52 14.26
CA LEU A 181 10.56 -8.25 14.59
C LEU A 181 9.49 -7.22 14.98
N SER A 182 9.88 -6.33 15.88
CA SER A 182 9.06 -5.18 16.27
C SER A 182 9.31 -4.00 15.33
N LEU A 183 8.28 -3.18 15.15
CA LEU A 183 8.31 -1.92 14.44
C LEU A 183 7.79 -0.83 15.39
N TYR A 184 8.60 0.19 15.65
CA TYR A 184 8.17 1.36 16.41
C TYR A 184 7.45 2.34 15.51
N PHE A 185 6.34 2.91 15.98
CA PHE A 185 5.66 4.01 15.30
C PHE A 185 5.43 5.19 16.24
N ASN A 186 5.39 6.39 15.67
CA ASN A 186 5.10 7.64 16.37
C ASN A 186 4.31 8.56 15.44
N THR A 187 3.34 9.26 15.98
CA THR A 187 2.43 10.10 15.20
C THR A 187 2.48 11.59 15.57
N THR A 188 3.48 12.02 16.36
CA THR A 188 3.62 13.39 16.82
C THR A 188 3.80 14.38 15.67
N GLU A 189 4.51 13.98 14.62
CA GLU A 189 4.79 14.80 13.42
C GLU A 189 4.33 14.06 12.15
N GLY A 190 3.12 13.49 12.17
CA GLY A 190 2.64 12.54 11.18
C GLY A 190 3.09 11.11 11.51
N VAL A 191 2.56 10.12 10.80
CA VAL A 191 2.89 8.71 11.06
C VAL A 191 4.30 8.42 10.58
N ARG A 192 5.18 8.04 11.52
CA ARG A 192 6.57 7.68 11.25
C ARG A 192 6.90 6.31 11.83
N PHE A 193 7.78 5.56 11.13
CA PHE A 193 8.22 4.23 11.53
C PHE A 193 9.72 4.21 11.80
N ASN A 194 10.11 3.64 12.94
CA ASN A 194 11.51 3.52 13.42
C ASN A 194 12.31 4.84 13.35
N GLY A 195 11.61 5.99 13.31
CA GLY A 195 12.24 7.31 13.15
C GLY A 195 12.86 7.58 11.77
N VAL A 196 12.76 6.64 10.82
CA VAL A 196 13.44 6.73 9.50
C VAL A 196 12.48 6.91 8.33
N SER A 197 11.24 6.48 8.45
CA SER A 197 10.26 6.53 7.36
C SER A 197 8.99 7.22 7.78
N SER A 198 8.37 7.99 6.87
CA SER A 198 7.10 8.67 7.07
C SER A 198 6.06 8.19 6.06
N VAL A 199 4.79 8.23 6.47
CA VAL A 199 3.68 7.90 5.55
C VAL A 199 3.43 9.08 4.63
N ALA A 200 3.57 8.84 3.32
CA ALA A 200 3.30 9.83 2.26
C ALA A 200 1.83 9.78 1.79
N ALA A 201 1.27 8.56 1.66
CA ALA A 201 -0.14 8.35 1.38
C ALA A 201 -0.64 7.16 2.21
N ALA A 202 -1.74 7.38 2.92
CA ALA A 202 -2.30 6.39 3.84
C ALA A 202 -3.55 5.72 3.27
N ASP A 203 -3.88 4.55 3.83
CA ASP A 203 -5.17 3.89 3.71
C ASP A 203 -5.60 3.57 2.26
N VAL A 204 -4.68 3.03 1.44
CA VAL A 204 -5.06 2.41 0.17
C VAL A 204 -5.66 1.03 0.49
N VAL A 205 -6.98 0.96 0.50
CA VAL A 205 -7.74 -0.22 0.91
C VAL A 205 -7.88 -1.20 -0.24
N THR A 206 -7.60 -2.48 0.04
CA THR A 206 -7.68 -3.59 -0.90
C THR A 206 -8.53 -4.72 -0.31
N THR A 207 -8.79 -5.78 -1.08
CA THR A 207 -9.59 -6.92 -0.59
C THR A 207 -8.93 -7.68 0.55
N ASN A 208 -7.60 -7.71 0.59
CA ASN A 208 -6.83 -8.50 1.55
C ASN A 208 -5.93 -7.66 2.47
N GLY A 209 -6.15 -6.35 2.53
CA GLY A 209 -5.40 -5.49 3.45
C GLY A 209 -5.42 -4.01 3.11
N ILE A 210 -4.44 -3.30 3.63
CA ILE A 210 -4.23 -1.85 3.43
C ILE A 210 -2.78 -1.61 3.03
N ILE A 211 -2.56 -0.61 2.17
CA ILE A 211 -1.22 -0.12 1.84
C ILE A 211 -1.07 1.30 2.38
N HIS A 212 0.06 1.56 3.04
CA HIS A 212 0.55 2.91 3.33
C HIS A 212 1.81 3.15 2.49
N ALA A 213 1.76 4.11 1.58
CA ALA A 213 2.95 4.55 0.85
C ALA A 213 3.91 5.27 1.81
N ILE A 214 5.18 4.91 1.78
CA ILE A 214 6.21 5.46 2.67
C ILE A 214 7.41 5.98 1.88
N ASP A 215 8.07 6.99 2.44
CA ASP A 215 9.16 7.75 1.83
C ASP A 215 10.57 7.14 2.03
N ALA A 216 10.68 6.06 2.79
CA ALA A 216 11.95 5.37 3.00
C ALA A 216 11.76 3.87 3.21
N VAL A 217 12.70 3.05 2.73
CA VAL A 217 12.79 1.63 3.09
C VAL A 217 13.19 1.51 4.56
N ILE A 218 12.44 0.73 5.34
CA ILE A 218 12.69 0.50 6.76
C ILE A 218 13.68 -0.66 6.91
N PRO A 219 14.93 -0.41 7.29
CA PRO A 219 15.90 -1.49 7.46
C PRO A 219 15.53 -2.40 8.64
N ILE A 220 16.14 -3.58 8.69
CA ILE A 220 16.00 -4.48 9.84
C ILE A 220 16.49 -3.75 11.10
N PRO A 221 15.64 -3.59 12.12
CA PRO A 221 15.97 -2.77 13.28
C PRO A 221 16.99 -3.45 14.17
N THR A 222 17.85 -2.62 14.76
CA THR A 222 18.76 -2.99 15.86
C THR A 222 18.26 -2.39 17.17
N VAL A 223 18.86 -2.78 18.29
CA VAL A 223 18.59 -2.14 19.60
C VAL A 223 18.81 -0.63 19.54
N VAL A 224 19.84 -0.19 18.80
CA VAL A 224 20.16 1.24 18.63
C VAL A 224 19.06 1.95 17.82
N THR A 225 18.46 1.28 16.86
CA THR A 225 17.33 1.83 16.08
C THR A 225 16.18 2.26 16.99
N PHE A 226 15.78 1.39 17.92
CA PHE A 226 14.70 1.71 18.86
C PHE A 226 15.12 2.74 19.90
N ALA A 227 16.34 2.64 20.41
CA ALA A 227 16.86 3.60 21.39
C ALA A 227 16.94 5.04 20.81
N ALA A 228 17.16 5.16 19.49
CA ALA A 228 17.19 6.45 18.81
C ALA A 228 15.79 6.95 18.41
N ALA A 229 14.87 6.03 18.08
CA ALA A 229 13.55 6.38 17.57
C ALA A 229 12.51 6.65 18.66
N ASP A 230 12.59 5.95 19.79
CA ASP A 230 11.65 6.05 20.90
C ASP A 230 12.17 7.06 21.95
N PRO A 231 11.48 8.22 22.14
CA PRO A 231 11.87 9.23 23.10
C PRO A 231 11.97 8.74 24.55
N ASN A 232 11.33 7.61 24.89
CA ASN A 232 11.41 7.04 26.23
C ASN A 232 12.80 6.51 26.58
N PHE A 233 13.67 6.29 25.59
CA PHE A 233 15.08 5.87 25.76
C PHE A 233 16.07 7.03 25.66
N SER A 234 15.62 8.24 25.34
CA SER A 234 16.48 9.44 25.33
C SER A 234 16.67 9.96 26.76
N THR A 235 17.89 9.93 27.27
CA THR A 235 18.30 10.55 28.54
C THR A 235 19.12 11.80 28.30
#